data_d36571dda1a466483626b88a81fc61f5
#
_entry.id   d36571dda1a466483626b88a81fc61f5
#
_cell.length_a   1.000
_cell.length_b   1.000
_cell.length_c   1.000
_cell.angle_alpha   90.00
_cell.angle_beta   90.00
_cell.angle_gamma   90.00
#
_symmetry.space_group_name_H-M   'P 1'
#
loop_
_entity.id
_entity.type
_entity.pdbx_description
1 polymer ?
#
loop_
_entity_poly.entity_id
_entity_poly.type
_entity_poly.pdbx_seq_one_letter_code
_entity_poly.pdbx_strand_id
1 'polypeptide(L)'
;MSDEEHRAERQDSHVSAEFRGGVCVVRWGRRCDGDLADDLRVELEFCRESEAADIVLDVNPGSTLGCEELTVLQEAAESVHREGGEFVIAVEEPEARAVLAEAGLVRSPLPHPSSEVAPGDAPVALPAKPLWEHEFTFAAGAEALPTARRRVTAFAEVAGLHGPDLFEFSVAVAEALANAFVHGSPHGADDDIRVRFFCYDDEVAVEVVDGGGGIDATPICVPEASESSGRGIHFMRALCDAVQFTCGPLGTHVLLVKRRE
;
A
#
# COMPACT_ATOMS: atom_id res chain seq x y z
N MET A 1 -6.55 -16.26 31.21
CA MET A 1 -5.66 -16.81 30.20
C MET A 1 -4.61 -15.74 29.97
N SER A 2 -3.34 -16.07 30.10
CA SER A 2 -2.26 -15.08 29.94
C SER A 2 -1.90 -14.90 28.48
N ASP A 3 -1.37 -13.72 28.12
CA ASP A 3 -0.89 -13.42 26.76
C ASP A 3 0.13 -14.45 26.23
N GLU A 4 0.81 -15.17 27.12
CA GLU A 4 1.75 -16.24 26.79
C GLU A 4 1.04 -17.54 26.34
N GLU A 5 -0.13 -17.88 26.90
CA GLU A 5 -0.92 -19.04 26.47
C GLU A 5 -1.53 -18.81 25.10
N HIS A 6 -2.01 -17.59 24.81
CA HIS A 6 -2.50 -17.19 23.48
C HIS A 6 -1.39 -17.19 22.41
N ARG A 7 -0.16 -16.89 22.80
CA ARG A 7 1.00 -16.87 21.91
C ARG A 7 1.52 -18.28 21.56
N ALA A 8 1.35 -19.25 22.49
CA ALA A 8 1.75 -20.63 22.26
C ALA A 8 0.77 -21.39 21.34
N GLU A 9 -0.53 -21.14 21.45
CA GLU A 9 -1.56 -21.74 20.58
C GLU A 9 -1.49 -21.22 19.14
N ARG A 10 -0.95 -20.01 18.93
CA ARG A 10 -0.78 -19.41 17.57
C ARG A 10 0.39 -19.99 16.77
N GLN A 11 1.30 -20.74 17.40
CA GLN A 11 2.47 -21.31 16.70
C GLN A 11 2.12 -22.48 15.77
N ASP A 12 0.95 -23.11 15.93
CA ASP A 12 0.45 -24.21 15.09
C ASP A 12 -0.69 -23.78 14.13
N SER A 13 -1.16 -22.52 14.18
CA SER A 13 -2.22 -22.05 13.31
C SER A 13 -1.67 -21.74 11.91
N HIS A 14 -2.41 -22.14 10.87
CA HIS A 14 -2.06 -21.90 9.48
C HIS A 14 -2.35 -20.46 9.03
N VAL A 15 -3.03 -19.69 9.87
CA VAL A 15 -3.30 -18.27 9.74
C VAL A 15 -2.73 -17.56 10.95
N SER A 16 -2.08 -16.43 10.77
CA SER A 16 -1.55 -15.63 11.87
C SER A 16 -1.77 -14.15 11.61
N ALA A 17 -2.20 -13.42 12.63
CA ALA A 17 -2.36 -11.97 12.55
C ALA A 17 -1.32 -11.25 13.40
N GLU A 18 -0.81 -10.15 12.89
CA GLU A 18 0.13 -9.27 13.57
C GLU A 18 -0.32 -7.82 13.44
N PHE A 19 -0.49 -7.14 14.58
CA PHE A 19 -0.88 -5.74 14.61
C PHE A 19 0.34 -4.82 14.58
N ARG A 20 0.36 -3.89 13.62
CA ARG A 20 1.44 -2.92 13.44
C ARG A 20 0.91 -1.53 13.14
N GLY A 21 0.93 -0.67 14.15
CA GLY A 21 0.67 0.76 13.98
C GLY A 21 -0.68 1.13 13.36
N GLY A 22 -1.75 0.38 13.64
CA GLY A 22 -3.09 0.62 13.11
C GLY A 22 -3.44 -0.21 11.88
N VAL A 23 -2.51 -1.02 11.39
CA VAL A 23 -2.73 -2.01 10.32
C VAL A 23 -2.56 -3.41 10.90
N CYS A 24 -3.48 -4.32 10.61
CA CYS A 24 -3.36 -5.73 10.94
C CYS A 24 -2.90 -6.50 9.70
N VAL A 25 -1.76 -7.18 9.79
CA VAL A 25 -1.26 -8.05 8.71
C VAL A 25 -1.63 -9.48 9.06
N VAL A 26 -2.47 -10.10 8.24
CA VAL A 26 -2.88 -11.49 8.36
C VAL A 26 -2.13 -12.31 7.33
N ARG A 27 -1.31 -13.27 7.77
CA ARG A 27 -0.58 -14.18 6.88
C ARG A 27 -1.29 -15.51 6.81
N TRP A 28 -1.57 -15.94 5.60
CA TRP A 28 -2.22 -17.21 5.31
C TRP A 28 -1.18 -18.25 4.87
N GLY A 29 -0.94 -19.25 5.70
CA GLY A 29 0.06 -20.31 5.48
C GLY A 29 -0.35 -21.35 4.44
N ARG A 30 0.64 -22.14 4.00
CA ARG A 30 0.55 -23.07 2.85
C ARG A 30 -0.24 -24.36 3.08
N ARG A 31 -0.60 -24.76 4.30
CA ARG A 31 -1.20 -26.07 4.59
C ARG A 31 -2.36 -25.94 5.56
N CYS A 32 -3.46 -26.57 5.20
CA CYS A 32 -4.66 -26.62 6.00
C CYS A 32 -5.08 -28.07 6.18
N ASP A 33 -4.77 -28.64 7.34
CA ASP A 33 -5.35 -29.91 7.79
C ASP A 33 -6.55 -29.66 8.75
N GLY A 34 -6.99 -28.39 8.87
CA GLY A 34 -8.08 -27.90 9.72
C GLY A 34 -9.13 -27.09 8.95
N ASP A 35 -10.09 -26.54 9.70
CA ASP A 35 -11.11 -25.64 9.16
C ASP A 35 -10.51 -24.24 8.97
N LEU A 36 -9.96 -24.00 7.80
CA LEU A 36 -9.29 -22.75 7.44
C LEU A 36 -10.22 -21.53 7.56
N ALA A 37 -11.50 -21.70 7.23
CA ALA A 37 -12.48 -20.63 7.33
C ALA A 37 -12.67 -20.20 8.80
N ASP A 38 -12.63 -21.14 9.74
CA ASP A 38 -12.70 -20.83 11.16
C ASP A 38 -11.42 -20.17 11.68
N ASP A 39 -10.23 -20.62 11.25
CA ASP A 39 -8.96 -19.97 11.59
C ASP A 39 -8.93 -18.52 11.06
N LEU A 40 -9.37 -18.28 9.83
CA LEU A 40 -9.50 -16.94 9.26
C LEU A 40 -10.46 -16.06 10.07
N ARG A 41 -11.63 -16.60 10.47
CA ARG A 41 -12.59 -15.84 11.30
C ARG A 41 -11.98 -15.40 12.61
N VAL A 42 -11.26 -16.28 13.29
CA VAL A 42 -10.60 -15.99 14.57
C VAL A 42 -9.55 -14.88 14.43
N GLU A 43 -8.69 -14.96 13.42
CA GLU A 43 -7.64 -13.97 13.21
C GLU A 43 -8.19 -12.62 12.72
N LEU A 44 -9.20 -12.63 11.86
CA LEU A 44 -9.86 -11.40 11.40
C LEU A 44 -10.65 -10.72 12.52
N GLU A 45 -11.30 -11.50 13.40
CA GLU A 45 -11.94 -10.95 14.60
C GLU A 45 -10.93 -10.35 15.57
N PHE A 46 -9.77 -10.99 15.76
CA PHE A 46 -8.67 -10.41 16.53
C PHE A 46 -8.20 -9.07 15.95
N CYS A 47 -8.06 -8.95 14.63
CA CYS A 47 -7.72 -7.70 13.99
C CYS A 47 -8.74 -6.60 14.32
N ARG A 48 -10.01 -6.93 14.26
CA ARG A 48 -11.12 -6.02 14.58
C ARG A 48 -11.11 -5.59 16.05
N GLU A 49 -10.87 -6.52 16.98
CA GLU A 49 -10.77 -6.22 18.42
C GLU A 49 -9.53 -5.39 18.77
N SER A 50 -8.49 -5.45 17.94
CA SER A 50 -7.23 -4.71 18.14
C SER A 50 -7.29 -3.25 17.68
N GLU A 51 -8.48 -2.72 17.37
CA GLU A 51 -8.68 -1.36 16.84
C GLU A 51 -7.89 -1.10 15.54
N ALA A 52 -7.59 -2.15 14.77
CA ALA A 52 -7.01 -2.00 13.45
C ALA A 52 -8.04 -1.39 12.51
N ALA A 53 -7.73 -0.21 11.99
CA ALA A 53 -8.57 0.41 10.96
C ALA A 53 -8.44 -0.34 9.62
N ASP A 54 -7.26 -0.91 9.35
CA ASP A 54 -6.91 -1.52 8.07
C ASP A 54 -6.44 -2.96 8.26
N ILE A 55 -6.79 -3.83 7.31
CA ILE A 55 -6.34 -5.23 7.27
C ILE A 55 -5.64 -5.51 5.93
N VAL A 56 -4.46 -6.09 6.00
CA VAL A 56 -3.73 -6.63 4.84
C VAL A 56 -3.66 -8.15 4.98
N LEU A 57 -4.31 -8.86 4.08
CA LEU A 57 -4.23 -10.32 4.00
C LEU A 57 -3.15 -10.73 2.99
N ASP A 58 -2.12 -11.38 3.48
CA ASP A 58 -1.03 -11.94 2.68
C ASP A 58 -1.35 -13.42 2.39
N VAL A 59 -1.72 -13.71 1.13
CA VAL A 59 -2.09 -15.06 0.68
C VAL A 59 -0.87 -15.73 0.08
N ASN A 60 -0.31 -16.71 0.80
CA ASN A 60 0.84 -17.46 0.33
C ASN A 60 0.53 -18.29 -0.93
N PRO A 61 1.52 -18.45 -1.85
CA PRO A 61 1.36 -19.32 -3.01
C PRO A 61 1.01 -20.76 -2.64
N GLY A 62 0.04 -21.32 -3.36
CA GLY A 62 -0.46 -22.68 -3.13
C GLY A 62 -1.59 -22.78 -2.09
N SER A 63 -2.11 -21.65 -1.61
CA SER A 63 -3.32 -21.62 -0.78
C SER A 63 -4.56 -21.96 -1.61
N THR A 64 -5.44 -22.79 -1.07
CA THR A 64 -6.70 -23.16 -1.74
C THR A 64 -7.82 -22.22 -1.25
N LEU A 65 -8.48 -21.53 -2.17
CA LEU A 65 -9.62 -20.67 -1.91
C LEU A 65 -10.91 -21.41 -2.23
N GLY A 66 -11.61 -21.87 -1.20
CA GLY A 66 -12.94 -22.45 -1.32
C GLY A 66 -14.06 -21.42 -1.13
N CYS A 67 -15.32 -21.87 -1.25
CA CYS A 67 -16.48 -20.98 -1.09
C CYS A 67 -16.61 -20.45 0.34
N GLU A 68 -16.20 -21.22 1.35
CA GLU A 68 -16.30 -20.82 2.76
C GLU A 68 -15.31 -19.71 3.08
N GLU A 69 -14.04 -19.85 2.64
CA GLU A 69 -13.02 -18.83 2.80
C GLU A 69 -13.40 -17.53 2.09
N LEU A 70 -13.91 -17.63 0.87
CA LEU A 70 -14.38 -16.44 0.12
C LEU A 70 -15.51 -15.71 0.86
N THR A 71 -16.43 -16.44 1.47
CA THR A 71 -17.50 -15.83 2.27
C THR A 71 -16.93 -15.08 3.48
N VAL A 72 -16.01 -15.71 4.20
CA VAL A 72 -15.34 -15.07 5.36
C VAL A 72 -14.61 -13.80 4.95
N LEU A 73 -13.88 -13.84 3.84
CA LEU A 73 -13.16 -12.67 3.33
C LEU A 73 -14.09 -11.54 2.89
N GLN A 74 -15.24 -11.88 2.26
CA GLN A 74 -16.24 -10.89 1.87
C GLN A 74 -16.86 -10.22 3.10
N GLU A 75 -17.27 -10.99 4.11
CA GLU A 75 -17.82 -10.47 5.36
C GLU A 75 -16.81 -9.54 6.08
N ALA A 76 -15.53 -9.93 6.13
CA ALA A 76 -14.49 -9.14 6.71
C ALA A 76 -14.25 -7.83 5.94
N ALA A 77 -14.17 -7.90 4.62
CA ALA A 77 -13.99 -6.72 3.76
C ALA A 77 -15.16 -5.72 3.93
N GLU A 78 -16.40 -6.22 3.95
CA GLU A 78 -17.58 -5.37 4.18
C GLU A 78 -17.57 -4.73 5.57
N SER A 79 -17.10 -5.45 6.60
CA SER A 79 -17.01 -4.92 7.96
C SER A 79 -15.98 -3.80 8.06
N VAL A 80 -14.77 -4.04 7.55
CA VAL A 80 -13.68 -3.06 7.54
C VAL A 80 -14.07 -1.80 6.77
N HIS A 81 -14.66 -1.95 5.58
CA HIS A 81 -15.11 -0.79 4.78
C HIS A 81 -16.22 0.00 5.47
N ARG A 82 -17.14 -0.67 6.18
CA ARG A 82 -18.20 0.00 6.93
C ARG A 82 -17.66 0.86 8.06
N GLU A 83 -16.53 0.48 8.62
CA GLU A 83 -15.81 1.22 9.67
C GLU A 83 -14.84 2.27 9.11
N GLY A 84 -14.78 2.43 7.78
CA GLY A 84 -13.95 3.41 7.09
C GLY A 84 -12.49 2.96 6.89
N GLY A 85 -12.21 1.68 7.09
CA GLY A 85 -10.89 1.07 6.88
C GLY A 85 -10.71 0.49 5.48
N GLU A 86 -9.50 -0.01 5.21
CA GLU A 86 -9.12 -0.69 3.98
C GLU A 86 -8.87 -2.18 4.23
N PHE A 87 -9.47 -3.03 3.38
CA PHE A 87 -9.20 -4.47 3.34
C PHE A 87 -8.47 -4.81 2.06
N VAL A 88 -7.20 -5.18 2.18
CA VAL A 88 -6.31 -5.42 1.04
C VAL A 88 -5.91 -6.88 1.01
N ILE A 89 -5.98 -7.51 -0.16
CA ILE A 89 -5.50 -8.88 -0.35
C ILE A 89 -4.27 -8.86 -1.27
N ALA A 90 -3.12 -9.15 -0.68
CA ALA A 90 -1.88 -9.39 -1.39
C ALA A 90 -1.85 -10.84 -1.87
N VAL A 91 -1.89 -11.04 -3.18
CA VAL A 91 -1.88 -12.37 -3.80
C VAL A 91 -1.03 -12.35 -5.06
N GLU A 92 0.02 -13.15 -5.06
CA GLU A 92 0.95 -13.25 -6.20
C GLU A 92 0.47 -14.28 -7.24
N GLU A 93 -0.20 -15.35 -6.82
CA GLU A 93 -0.62 -16.45 -7.68
C GLU A 93 -1.78 -16.04 -8.61
N PRO A 94 -1.61 -16.15 -9.94
CA PRO A 94 -2.63 -15.69 -10.89
C PRO A 94 -3.98 -16.40 -10.78
N GLU A 95 -3.98 -17.69 -10.42
CA GLU A 95 -5.20 -18.49 -10.27
C GLU A 95 -6.01 -18.04 -9.05
N ALA A 96 -5.35 -17.88 -7.90
CA ALA A 96 -5.97 -17.36 -6.68
C ALA A 96 -6.49 -15.93 -6.90
N ARG A 97 -5.72 -15.10 -7.60
CA ARG A 97 -6.13 -13.74 -7.96
C ARG A 97 -7.39 -13.71 -8.82
N ALA A 98 -7.50 -14.62 -9.80
CA ALA A 98 -8.69 -14.70 -10.65
C ALA A 98 -9.95 -15.05 -9.82
N VAL A 99 -9.84 -16.00 -8.91
CA VAL A 99 -10.94 -16.40 -8.00
C VAL A 99 -11.37 -15.23 -7.11
N LEU A 100 -10.40 -14.52 -6.52
CA LEU A 100 -10.67 -13.35 -5.68
C LEU A 100 -11.27 -12.19 -6.47
N ALA A 101 -10.85 -11.99 -7.72
CA ALA A 101 -11.42 -10.97 -8.61
C ALA A 101 -12.87 -11.29 -9.00
N GLU A 102 -13.19 -12.55 -9.29
CA GLU A 102 -14.57 -13.01 -9.54
C GLU A 102 -15.46 -12.81 -8.30
N ALA A 103 -14.90 -12.98 -7.10
CA ALA A 103 -15.59 -12.71 -5.84
C ALA A 103 -15.68 -11.20 -5.50
N GLY A 104 -15.11 -10.31 -6.31
CA GLY A 104 -15.11 -8.86 -6.08
C GLY A 104 -14.16 -8.38 -4.97
N LEU A 105 -13.27 -9.24 -4.50
CA LEU A 105 -12.34 -8.97 -3.39
C LEU A 105 -11.03 -8.31 -3.84
N VAL A 106 -10.67 -8.44 -5.11
CA VAL A 106 -9.48 -7.81 -5.71
C VAL A 106 -9.89 -7.07 -6.97
N ARG A 107 -9.39 -5.87 -7.15
CA ARG A 107 -9.64 -5.07 -8.36
C ARG A 107 -8.73 -5.51 -9.50
N SER A 108 -9.23 -5.37 -10.73
CA SER A 108 -8.38 -5.53 -11.92
C SER A 108 -7.35 -4.41 -11.99
N PRO A 109 -6.13 -4.68 -12.53
CA PRO A 109 -5.10 -3.67 -12.70
C PRO A 109 -5.62 -2.42 -13.42
N LEU A 110 -5.38 -1.26 -12.83
CA LEU A 110 -5.66 0.02 -13.46
C LEU A 110 -4.55 0.34 -14.47
N PRO A 111 -4.89 0.89 -15.66
CA PRO A 111 -3.86 1.32 -16.59
C PRO A 111 -2.99 2.40 -15.95
N HIS A 112 -1.66 2.28 -16.11
CA HIS A 112 -0.74 3.34 -15.71
C HIS A 112 -1.08 4.61 -16.49
N PRO A 113 -1.20 5.78 -15.85
CA PRO A 113 -1.35 7.01 -16.59
C PRO A 113 -0.10 7.24 -17.44
N SER A 114 -0.29 7.39 -18.76
CA SER A 114 0.75 7.88 -19.66
C SER A 114 0.91 9.37 -19.41
N SER A 115 1.83 9.76 -18.55
CA SER A 115 2.08 11.14 -18.19
C SER A 115 3.42 11.61 -18.74
N GLU A 116 3.52 12.87 -19.11
CA GLU A 116 4.78 13.48 -19.53
C GLU A 116 5.73 13.58 -18.33
N VAL A 117 6.93 13.02 -18.48
CA VAL A 117 7.97 13.03 -17.45
C VAL A 117 8.50 14.45 -17.26
N ALA A 118 8.75 14.85 -16.02
CA ALA A 118 9.29 16.16 -15.72
C ALA A 118 10.68 16.35 -16.37
N PRO A 119 11.01 17.56 -16.86
CA PRO A 119 12.31 17.83 -17.46
C PRO A 119 13.45 17.47 -16.50
N GLY A 120 14.35 16.60 -16.97
CA GLY A 120 15.54 16.17 -16.21
C GLY A 120 15.42 14.80 -15.52
N ASP A 121 14.24 14.20 -15.47
CA ASP A 121 14.07 12.83 -15.00
C ASP A 121 14.11 11.83 -16.17
N ALA A 122 14.70 10.66 -15.93
CA ALA A 122 14.60 9.55 -16.87
C ALA A 122 13.27 8.84 -16.66
N PRO A 123 12.57 8.41 -17.74
CA PRO A 123 11.36 7.62 -17.61
C PRO A 123 11.66 6.32 -16.83
N VAL A 124 10.89 6.07 -15.78
CA VAL A 124 10.95 4.80 -15.06
C VAL A 124 10.08 3.79 -15.80
N ALA A 125 10.69 2.69 -16.23
CA ALA A 125 10.00 1.61 -16.91
C ALA A 125 9.62 0.55 -15.86
N LEU A 126 8.37 0.54 -15.43
CA LEU A 126 7.83 -0.53 -14.62
C LEU A 126 7.44 -1.74 -15.49
N PRO A 127 7.47 -2.98 -14.95
CA PRO A 127 6.92 -4.15 -15.61
C PRO A 127 5.44 -3.93 -16.00
N ALA A 128 5.02 -4.51 -17.13
CA ALA A 128 3.69 -4.27 -17.69
C ALA A 128 2.53 -4.69 -16.79
N LYS A 129 2.78 -5.62 -15.85
CA LYS A 129 1.74 -6.16 -14.97
C LYS A 129 2.30 -6.40 -13.58
N PRO A 130 1.75 -5.78 -12.53
CA PRO A 130 2.12 -6.10 -11.15
C PRO A 130 1.58 -7.48 -10.75
N LEU A 131 2.23 -8.11 -9.77
CA LEU A 131 1.72 -9.27 -9.06
C LEU A 131 0.43 -8.94 -8.35
N TRP A 132 0.42 -7.82 -7.64
CA TRP A 132 -0.78 -7.23 -7.06
C TRP A 132 -0.62 -5.71 -6.94
N GLU A 133 -1.75 -5.01 -6.80
CA GLU A 133 -1.80 -3.57 -6.62
C GLU A 133 -2.93 -3.17 -5.70
N HIS A 134 -2.80 -2.01 -5.09
CA HIS A 134 -3.86 -1.39 -4.31
C HIS A 134 -3.88 0.13 -4.50
N GLU A 135 -5.07 0.71 -4.49
CA GLU A 135 -5.27 2.15 -4.58
C GLU A 135 -6.18 2.61 -3.44
N PHE A 136 -5.79 3.68 -2.78
CA PHE A 136 -6.64 4.39 -1.84
C PHE A 136 -6.51 5.91 -2.01
N THR A 137 -7.55 6.62 -1.59
CA THR A 137 -7.62 8.07 -1.65
C THR A 137 -8.01 8.60 -0.27
N PHE A 138 -7.44 9.73 0.11
CA PHE A 138 -7.77 10.38 1.36
C PHE A 138 -7.75 11.90 1.20
N ALA A 139 -8.58 12.62 2.00
CA ALA A 139 -8.60 14.07 2.04
C ALA A 139 -7.25 14.62 2.53
N ALA A 140 -6.74 15.68 1.90
CA ALA A 140 -5.44 16.25 2.22
C ALA A 140 -5.46 16.97 3.58
N GLY A 141 -5.30 16.19 4.65
CA GLY A 141 -5.25 16.63 6.04
C GLY A 141 -4.03 16.10 6.76
N ALA A 142 -3.45 16.91 7.64
CA ALA A 142 -2.25 16.52 8.39
C ALA A 142 -2.48 15.27 9.26
N GLU A 143 -3.69 15.04 9.72
CA GLU A 143 -4.12 13.89 10.51
C GLU A 143 -4.18 12.59 9.70
N ALA A 144 -4.38 12.67 8.37
CA ALA A 144 -4.47 11.51 7.50
C ALA A 144 -3.09 10.97 7.06
N LEU A 145 -2.05 11.82 7.02
CA LEU A 145 -0.70 11.45 6.57
C LEU A 145 -0.07 10.30 7.36
N PRO A 146 -0.15 10.24 8.71
CA PRO A 146 0.40 9.11 9.46
C PRO A 146 -0.27 7.77 9.09
N THR A 147 -1.58 7.79 8.83
CA THR A 147 -2.33 6.58 8.43
C THR A 147 -1.95 6.15 7.03
N ALA A 148 -1.92 7.06 6.05
CA ALA A 148 -1.48 6.76 4.69
C ALA A 148 -0.06 6.17 4.66
N ARG A 149 0.87 6.75 5.43
CA ARG A 149 2.24 6.23 5.56
C ARG A 149 2.25 4.80 6.13
N ARG A 150 1.48 4.53 7.21
CA ARG A 150 1.41 3.19 7.80
C ARG A 150 0.88 2.14 6.83
N ARG A 151 -0.17 2.48 6.07
CA ARG A 151 -0.73 1.61 5.02
C ARG A 151 0.34 1.22 4.01
N VAL A 152 1.03 2.19 3.42
CA VAL A 152 2.07 1.92 2.43
C VAL A 152 3.22 1.12 3.03
N THR A 153 3.64 1.41 4.27
CA THR A 153 4.69 0.65 4.95
C THR A 153 4.28 -0.82 5.15
N ALA A 154 3.03 -1.08 5.56
CA ALA A 154 2.51 -2.44 5.72
C ALA A 154 2.45 -3.17 4.36
N PHE A 155 2.01 -2.50 3.29
CA PHE A 155 2.00 -3.07 1.94
C PHE A 155 3.41 -3.42 1.46
N ALA A 156 4.38 -2.52 1.68
CA ALA A 156 5.77 -2.75 1.31
C ALA A 156 6.39 -3.93 2.08
N GLU A 157 6.03 -4.09 3.35
CA GLU A 157 6.48 -5.23 4.15
C GLU A 157 5.88 -6.55 3.66
N VAL A 158 4.57 -6.58 3.36
CA VAL A 158 3.90 -7.75 2.76
C VAL A 158 4.49 -8.06 1.38
N ALA A 159 4.83 -7.05 0.62
CA ALA A 159 5.52 -7.19 -0.66
C ALA A 159 6.99 -7.60 -0.53
N GLY A 160 7.51 -7.86 0.67
CA GLY A 160 8.84 -8.41 0.91
C GLY A 160 9.96 -7.40 1.17
N LEU A 161 9.67 -6.11 1.32
CA LEU A 161 10.68 -5.17 1.81
C LEU A 161 10.86 -5.35 3.33
N HIS A 162 12.10 -5.43 3.77
CA HIS A 162 12.44 -5.61 5.18
C HIS A 162 13.62 -4.74 5.61
N GLY A 163 13.83 -4.64 6.92
CA GLY A 163 15.01 -4.00 7.50
C GLY A 163 15.27 -2.57 7.00
N PRO A 164 16.51 -2.28 6.55
CA PRO A 164 16.89 -0.96 6.07
C PRO A 164 16.08 -0.50 4.86
N ASP A 165 15.80 -1.38 3.89
CA ASP A 165 15.08 -1.02 2.66
C ASP A 165 13.65 -0.60 2.94
N LEU A 166 12.95 -1.31 3.84
CA LEU A 166 11.61 -0.92 4.29
C LEU A 166 11.63 0.45 4.99
N PHE A 167 12.63 0.70 5.84
CA PHE A 167 12.78 1.98 6.52
C PHE A 167 13.05 3.11 5.53
N GLU A 168 14.00 2.95 4.63
CA GLU A 168 14.35 3.93 3.59
C GLU A 168 13.17 4.26 2.70
N PHE A 169 12.47 3.22 2.22
CA PHE A 169 11.28 3.39 1.40
C PHE A 169 10.16 4.12 2.15
N SER A 170 9.93 3.78 3.43
CA SER A 170 8.93 4.45 4.26
C SER A 170 9.24 5.93 4.49
N VAL A 171 10.51 6.30 4.58
CA VAL A 171 10.94 7.71 4.68
C VAL A 171 10.68 8.44 3.36
N ALA A 172 11.05 7.84 2.22
CA ALA A 172 10.80 8.42 0.91
C ALA A 172 9.29 8.63 0.64
N VAL A 173 8.46 7.65 0.99
CA VAL A 173 6.99 7.76 0.89
C VAL A 173 6.46 8.88 1.78
N ALA A 174 6.97 9.00 3.01
CA ALA A 174 6.56 10.09 3.90
C ALA A 174 6.85 11.48 3.32
N GLU A 175 7.99 11.65 2.66
CA GLU A 175 8.35 12.89 1.95
C GLU A 175 7.42 13.14 0.76
N ALA A 176 7.11 12.12 -0.04
CA ALA A 176 6.17 12.27 -1.17
C ALA A 176 4.77 12.69 -0.70
N LEU A 177 4.25 12.05 0.36
CA LEU A 177 2.96 12.38 0.96
C LEU A 177 2.96 13.81 1.55
N ALA A 178 4.04 14.20 2.23
CA ALA A 178 4.17 15.54 2.78
C ALA A 178 4.21 16.60 1.66
N ASN A 179 4.92 16.32 0.56
CA ASN A 179 4.97 17.22 -0.60
C ASN A 179 3.58 17.36 -1.26
N ALA A 180 2.85 16.27 -1.45
CA ALA A 180 1.49 16.30 -1.97
C ALA A 180 0.56 17.13 -1.09
N PHE A 181 0.67 17.01 0.25
CA PHE A 181 -0.10 17.79 1.19
C PHE A 181 0.26 19.29 1.18
N VAL A 182 1.57 19.62 1.25
CA VAL A 182 2.03 21.00 1.42
C VAL A 182 1.95 21.79 0.12
N HIS A 183 2.26 21.15 -1.01
CA HIS A 183 2.42 21.82 -2.30
C HIS A 183 1.33 21.45 -3.30
N GLY A 184 0.78 20.25 -3.20
CA GLY A 184 -0.21 19.71 -4.13
C GLY A 184 -1.66 19.86 -3.68
N SER A 185 -1.91 20.44 -2.51
CA SER A 185 -3.27 20.53 -1.93
C SER A 185 -3.60 21.97 -1.47
N PRO A 186 -3.77 22.90 -2.43
CA PRO A 186 -3.97 24.32 -2.10
C PRO A 186 -5.26 24.61 -1.32
N HIS A 187 -6.27 23.73 -1.39
CA HIS A 187 -7.54 23.87 -0.66
C HIS A 187 -7.58 23.02 0.63
N GLY A 188 -6.46 22.41 1.00
CA GLY A 188 -6.34 21.57 2.19
C GLY A 188 -7.25 20.34 2.14
N ALA A 189 -8.08 20.15 3.15
CA ALA A 189 -8.95 18.97 3.26
C ALA A 189 -10.04 18.85 2.18
N ASP A 190 -10.23 19.87 1.36
CA ASP A 190 -11.14 19.80 0.20
C ASP A 190 -10.46 19.17 -1.04
N ASP A 191 -9.14 19.00 -0.99
CA ASP A 191 -8.37 18.31 -2.02
C ASP A 191 -8.12 16.86 -1.59
N ASP A 192 -7.98 15.97 -2.58
CA ASP A 192 -7.71 14.56 -2.37
C ASP A 192 -6.26 14.21 -2.78
N ILE A 193 -5.64 13.35 -1.98
CA ILE A 193 -4.37 12.70 -2.32
C ILE A 193 -4.68 11.23 -2.61
N ARG A 194 -4.26 10.76 -3.80
CA ARG A 194 -4.38 9.38 -4.23
C ARG A 194 -3.04 8.69 -4.10
N VAL A 195 -3.06 7.48 -3.56
CA VAL A 195 -1.88 6.61 -3.44
C VAL A 195 -2.17 5.30 -4.14
N ARG A 196 -1.25 4.88 -5.02
CA ARG A 196 -1.28 3.57 -5.68
C ARG A 196 -0.03 2.82 -5.30
N PHE A 197 -0.19 1.60 -4.84
CA PHE A 197 0.88 0.67 -4.51
C PHE A 197 0.91 -0.46 -5.54
N PHE A 198 2.10 -0.83 -5.98
CA PHE A 198 2.33 -1.91 -6.93
C PHE A 198 3.41 -2.84 -6.41
N CYS A 199 3.14 -4.13 -6.40
CA CYS A 199 4.11 -5.19 -6.12
C CYS A 199 4.45 -5.90 -7.42
N TYR A 200 5.75 -5.99 -7.74
CA TYR A 200 6.29 -6.74 -8.87
C TYR A 200 7.21 -7.85 -8.37
N ASP A 201 7.72 -8.71 -9.26
CA ASP A 201 8.59 -9.84 -8.89
C ASP A 201 9.84 -9.43 -8.12
N ASP A 202 10.47 -8.32 -8.51
CA ASP A 202 11.77 -7.87 -8.00
C ASP A 202 11.78 -6.44 -7.44
N GLU A 203 10.64 -5.76 -7.49
CA GLU A 203 10.52 -4.38 -7.01
C GLU A 203 9.12 -4.07 -6.50
N VAL A 204 9.03 -3.03 -5.68
CA VAL A 204 7.78 -2.38 -5.30
C VAL A 204 7.78 -0.95 -5.83
N ALA A 205 6.60 -0.45 -6.19
CA ALA A 205 6.44 0.93 -6.58
C ALA A 205 5.27 1.59 -5.87
N VAL A 206 5.41 2.88 -5.57
CA VAL A 206 4.33 3.72 -5.03
C VAL A 206 4.19 4.96 -5.88
N GLU A 207 2.98 5.23 -6.33
CA GLU A 207 2.61 6.48 -6.99
C GLU A 207 1.78 7.31 -6.01
N VAL A 208 2.23 8.54 -5.75
CA VAL A 208 1.49 9.55 -4.99
C VAL A 208 1.03 10.63 -5.96
N VAL A 209 -0.27 10.86 -6.02
CA VAL A 209 -0.90 11.80 -6.94
C VAL A 209 -1.66 12.84 -6.12
N ASP A 210 -1.30 14.09 -6.26
CA ASP A 210 -2.11 15.19 -5.77
C ASP A 210 -3.07 15.71 -6.85
N GLY A 211 -4.24 16.16 -6.41
CA GLY A 211 -5.26 16.75 -7.28
C GLY A 211 -5.17 18.27 -7.37
N GLY A 212 -4.05 18.86 -6.95
CA GLY A 212 -3.86 20.31 -6.92
C GLY A 212 -4.21 20.94 -8.25
N GLY A 213 -5.20 21.81 -8.26
CA GLY A 213 -5.72 22.45 -9.45
C GLY A 213 -4.64 23.25 -10.19
N GLY A 214 -3.96 22.56 -11.11
CA GLY A 214 -3.01 23.07 -12.09
C GLY A 214 -2.29 24.34 -11.68
N ILE A 215 -1.11 24.23 -11.16
CA ILE A 215 -0.18 25.36 -11.20
C ILE A 215 0.00 25.66 -12.68
N ASP A 216 -0.27 26.92 -13.07
CA ASP A 216 0.12 27.42 -14.40
C ASP A 216 1.46 26.82 -14.75
N ALA A 217 1.55 26.20 -15.93
CA ALA A 217 2.64 25.32 -16.39
C ALA A 217 4.03 25.99 -16.44
N THR A 218 4.39 26.63 -15.34
CA THR A 218 5.79 26.94 -15.06
C THR A 218 6.38 25.61 -14.59
N PRO A 219 7.38 25.07 -15.30
CA PRO A 219 8.05 23.85 -14.82
C PRO A 219 8.39 24.09 -13.36
N ILE A 220 7.90 23.24 -12.47
CA ILE A 220 8.44 23.20 -11.12
C ILE A 220 9.88 22.75 -11.35
N CYS A 221 10.77 23.73 -11.55
CA CYS A 221 12.19 23.48 -11.51
C CYS A 221 12.42 22.74 -10.20
N VAL A 222 12.91 21.51 -10.30
CA VAL A 222 13.47 20.82 -9.16
C VAL A 222 14.31 21.85 -8.42
N PRO A 223 13.95 22.28 -7.19
CA PRO A 223 14.65 23.35 -6.52
C PRO A 223 16.13 22.97 -6.48
N GLU A 224 17.00 23.88 -6.90
CA GLU A 224 18.45 23.66 -6.71
C GLU A 224 18.68 23.38 -5.23
N ALA A 225 19.61 22.48 -4.92
CA ALA A 225 19.89 21.93 -3.58
C ALA A 225 20.23 22.97 -2.47
N SER A 226 20.12 24.25 -2.77
CA SER A 226 20.40 25.39 -1.88
C SER A 226 19.19 25.86 -1.07
N GLU A 227 17.96 25.46 -1.41
CA GLU A 227 16.77 25.88 -0.68
C GLU A 227 16.28 24.78 0.29
N SER A 228 15.75 25.17 1.42
CA SER A 228 15.26 24.25 2.46
C SER A 228 14.13 23.32 1.96
N SER A 229 13.44 23.69 0.91
CA SER A 229 12.37 22.92 0.23
C SER A 229 12.87 21.82 -0.70
N GLY A 230 14.17 21.84 -1.13
CA GLY A 230 14.72 20.83 -2.05
C GLY A 230 15.21 19.54 -1.39
N ARG A 231 15.29 19.49 -0.08
CA ARG A 231 15.84 18.33 0.64
C ARG A 231 15.00 17.07 0.52
N GLY A 232 13.67 17.19 0.49
CA GLY A 232 12.76 16.06 0.37
C GLY A 232 12.96 15.27 -0.94
N ILE A 233 13.07 15.98 -2.07
CA ILE A 233 13.35 15.36 -3.38
C ILE A 233 14.71 14.65 -3.38
N HIS A 234 15.72 15.27 -2.76
CA HIS A 234 17.05 14.66 -2.62
C HIS A 234 17.00 13.37 -1.78
N PHE A 235 16.25 13.38 -0.66
CA PHE A 235 16.06 12.19 0.16
C PHE A 235 15.34 11.09 -0.60
N MET A 236 14.25 11.38 -1.30
CA MET A 236 13.56 10.38 -2.12
C MET A 236 14.51 9.73 -3.12
N ARG A 237 15.32 10.52 -3.84
CA ARG A 237 16.30 10.01 -4.82
C ARG A 237 17.47 9.25 -4.18
N ALA A 238 17.81 9.52 -2.93
CA ALA A 238 18.89 8.83 -2.20
C ALA A 238 18.43 7.50 -1.60
N LEU A 239 17.14 7.36 -1.28
CA LEU A 239 16.57 6.23 -0.55
C LEU A 239 15.81 5.24 -1.45
N CYS A 240 15.49 5.63 -2.69
CA CYS A 240 14.82 4.78 -3.68
C CYS A 240 15.75 4.45 -4.85
N ASP A 241 15.54 3.32 -5.50
CA ASP A 241 16.28 2.91 -6.68
C ASP A 241 15.91 3.74 -7.93
N ALA A 242 14.65 4.17 -7.99
CA ALA A 242 14.20 5.13 -8.99
C ALA A 242 13.12 6.07 -8.42
N VAL A 243 13.14 7.31 -8.91
CA VAL A 243 12.14 8.33 -8.59
C VAL A 243 11.82 9.09 -9.86
N GLN A 244 10.54 9.22 -10.16
CA GLN A 244 10.05 10.01 -11.30
C GLN A 244 9.01 11.01 -10.81
N PHE A 245 9.18 12.24 -11.26
CA PHE A 245 8.18 13.29 -11.08
C PHE A 245 7.50 13.57 -12.40
N THR A 246 6.19 13.72 -12.36
CA THR A 246 5.40 14.14 -13.50
C THR A 246 4.49 15.26 -13.05
N CYS A 247 4.57 16.39 -13.73
CA CYS A 247 3.75 17.56 -13.44
C CYS A 247 2.84 17.85 -14.64
N GLY A 248 1.60 18.16 -14.35
CA GLY A 248 0.61 18.46 -15.39
C GLY A 248 -0.51 19.34 -14.86
N PRO A 249 -1.44 19.73 -15.72
CA PRO A 249 -2.57 20.57 -15.33
C PRO A 249 -3.52 19.92 -14.32
N LEU A 250 -3.35 18.62 -14.05
CA LEU A 250 -4.16 17.85 -13.10
C LEU A 250 -3.45 17.57 -11.79
N GLY A 251 -2.26 18.15 -11.55
CA GLY A 251 -1.48 17.98 -10.33
C GLY A 251 -0.09 17.40 -10.55
N THR A 252 0.52 16.91 -9.47
CA THR A 252 1.83 16.27 -9.47
C THR A 252 1.69 14.79 -9.20
N HIS A 253 2.44 13.98 -9.94
CA HIS A 253 2.59 12.55 -9.72
C HIS A 253 4.04 12.27 -9.31
N VAL A 254 4.23 11.59 -8.20
CA VAL A 254 5.53 11.14 -7.73
C VAL A 254 5.52 9.62 -7.73
N LEU A 255 6.37 9.01 -8.54
CA LEU A 255 6.59 7.56 -8.57
C LEU A 255 7.90 7.24 -7.86
N LEU A 256 7.83 6.39 -6.85
CA LEU A 256 8.94 5.87 -6.06
C LEU A 256 9.08 4.38 -6.33
N VAL A 257 10.29 3.90 -6.60
CA VAL A 257 10.57 2.46 -6.83
C VAL A 257 11.68 2.00 -5.91
N LYS A 258 11.47 0.85 -5.26
CA LYS A 258 12.47 0.18 -4.44
C LYS A 258 12.55 -1.29 -4.83
N ARG A 259 13.77 -1.79 -5.07
CA ARG A 259 14.01 -3.20 -5.38
C ARG A 259 13.92 -4.05 -4.13
N ARG A 260 13.53 -5.30 -4.33
CA ARG A 260 13.55 -6.34 -3.30
C ARG A 260 14.87 -7.12 -3.45
N GLU A 261 15.62 -7.30 -2.38
CA GLU A 261 16.80 -8.18 -2.35
C GLU A 261 16.43 -9.66 -2.13
#